data_3e1f1941967575e30d9dd21412b0f921
#
_entry.id   3e1f1941967575e30d9dd21412b0f921
#
_cell.length_a   1.000
_cell.length_b   1.000
_cell.length_c   1.000
_cell.angle_alpha   90.00
_cell.angle_beta   90.00
_cell.angle_gamma   90.00
#
_symmetry.space_group_name_H-M   'P 1'
#
loop_
_entity.id
_entity.type
_entity.pdbx_description
1 polymer ?
#
loop_
_entity_poly.entity_id
_entity_poly.type
_entity_poly.pdbx_seq_one_letter_code
_entity_poly.pdbx_strand_id
1 'polypeptide(L)'
;LRPRRQRQMCIRDRYYLIKEVSFGNDGNISQDKLEDCINSDLANNYGNLCQRVIAFAIKNCDGKIPEKIKFEEDDLNILNKFGDNLENIRSKIDHQNLNFYIDYIVNSLFEANKYFNDQEPWKKKDDIIRLNTIVFTALEIIRKISFLLYPIIPGSVLKALKIFNLGENDIKLEDISKNEFLIKGNSINKIDILFKKIEKDND
;
A
#
# COMPACT_ATOMS: atom_id res chain seq x y z
N LEU A 1 -28.19 -7.34 14.26
CA LEU A 1 -27.41 -6.23 13.70
C LEU A 1 -25.95 -6.64 13.42
N ARG A 2 -25.71 -7.24 12.22
CA ARG A 2 -24.36 -7.70 11.83
C ARG A 2 -23.81 -7.03 10.54
N PRO A 3 -24.02 -5.73 10.26
CA PRO A 3 -23.59 -5.19 8.97
C PRO A 3 -22.07 -4.92 8.87
N ARG A 4 -21.41 -4.61 9.99
CA ARG A 4 -19.98 -4.27 9.98
C ARG A 4 -19.05 -5.49 9.87
N ARG A 5 -19.37 -6.61 10.54
CA ARG A 5 -18.59 -7.84 10.43
C ARG A 5 -18.71 -8.47 9.04
N GLN A 6 -19.90 -8.47 8.44
CA GLN A 6 -20.10 -8.98 7.09
C GLN A 6 -19.31 -8.19 6.03
N ARG A 7 -19.26 -6.85 6.10
CA ARG A 7 -18.45 -6.05 5.15
C ARG A 7 -16.95 -6.29 5.28
N GLN A 8 -16.46 -6.49 6.49
CA GLN A 8 -15.03 -6.84 6.69
C GLN A 8 -14.72 -8.26 6.22
N MET A 9 -15.60 -9.22 6.42
CA MET A 9 -15.47 -10.58 5.88
C MET A 9 -15.43 -10.56 4.36
N CYS A 10 -16.36 -9.86 3.68
CA CYS A 10 -16.35 -9.79 2.21
C CYS A 10 -15.06 -9.21 1.63
N ILE A 11 -14.40 -8.25 2.31
CA ILE A 11 -13.12 -7.69 1.84
C ILE A 11 -11.99 -8.71 2.02
N ARG A 12 -11.93 -9.38 3.16
CA ARG A 12 -10.94 -10.42 3.47
C ARG A 12 -11.09 -11.61 2.53
N ASP A 13 -12.32 -12.08 2.36
CA ASP A 13 -12.64 -13.20 1.47
C ASP A 13 -12.25 -12.89 0.03
N ARG A 14 -12.55 -11.68 -0.45
CA ARG A 14 -12.17 -11.24 -1.80
C ARG A 14 -10.67 -11.24 -2.01
N TYR A 15 -9.91 -10.67 -1.07
CA TYR A 15 -8.45 -10.64 -1.17
C TYR A 15 -7.87 -12.05 -1.19
N TYR A 16 -8.31 -12.90 -0.25
CA TYR A 16 -7.86 -14.28 -0.14
C TYR A 16 -8.19 -15.11 -1.40
N LEU A 17 -9.43 -15.03 -1.88
CA LEU A 17 -9.85 -15.79 -3.06
C LEU A 17 -9.06 -15.38 -4.31
N ILE A 18 -8.80 -14.09 -4.50
CA ILE A 18 -8.00 -13.62 -5.64
C ILE A 18 -6.54 -14.07 -5.53
N LYS A 19 -6.00 -14.17 -4.31
CA LYS A 19 -4.61 -14.57 -4.08
C LYS A 19 -4.41 -16.08 -4.24
N GLU A 20 -5.24 -16.88 -3.56
CA GLU A 20 -5.00 -18.32 -3.38
C GLU A 20 -5.61 -19.19 -4.49
N VAL A 21 -6.65 -18.70 -5.15
CA VAL A 21 -7.39 -19.50 -6.13
C VAL A 21 -7.16 -18.93 -7.52
N SER A 22 -6.44 -19.69 -8.36
CA SER A 22 -6.29 -19.36 -9.77
C SER A 22 -7.65 -19.48 -10.48
N PHE A 23 -7.98 -18.50 -11.31
CA PHE A 23 -9.25 -18.48 -12.01
C PHE A 23 -9.47 -19.77 -12.83
N GLY A 24 -10.64 -20.39 -12.65
CA GLY A 24 -10.99 -21.65 -13.31
C GLY A 24 -10.55 -22.92 -12.59
N ASN A 25 -9.88 -22.83 -11.45
CA ASN A 25 -9.49 -23.97 -10.63
C ASN A 25 -10.28 -24.02 -9.33
N ASP A 26 -10.42 -25.21 -8.76
CA ASP A 26 -10.95 -25.40 -7.42
C ASP A 26 -9.89 -24.99 -6.38
N GLY A 27 -10.32 -24.27 -5.35
CA GLY A 27 -9.48 -23.85 -4.24
C GLY A 27 -9.93 -24.47 -2.92
N ASN A 28 -8.97 -24.85 -2.08
CA ASN A 28 -9.27 -25.29 -0.72
C ASN A 28 -9.21 -24.11 0.24
N ILE A 29 -10.38 -23.67 0.72
CA ILE A 29 -10.51 -22.56 1.66
C ILE A 29 -10.27 -23.09 3.07
N SER A 30 -9.25 -22.54 3.73
CA SER A 30 -8.95 -22.81 5.14
C SER A 30 -9.01 -21.50 5.91
N GLN A 31 -9.67 -21.51 7.07
CA GLN A 31 -9.77 -20.35 7.95
C GLN A 31 -8.37 -19.87 8.38
N ASP A 32 -7.48 -20.78 8.75
CA ASP A 32 -6.11 -20.46 9.17
C ASP A 32 -5.33 -19.76 8.06
N LYS A 33 -5.41 -20.25 6.81
CA LYS A 33 -4.74 -19.63 5.66
C LYS A 33 -5.28 -18.24 5.36
N LEU A 34 -6.59 -18.06 5.48
CA LEU A 34 -7.23 -16.74 5.31
C LEU A 34 -6.72 -15.76 6.37
N GLU A 35 -6.67 -16.17 7.64
CA GLU A 35 -6.19 -15.35 8.74
C GLU A 35 -4.70 -15.00 8.59
N ASP A 36 -3.87 -16.00 8.28
CA ASP A 36 -2.45 -15.80 8.05
C ASP A 36 -2.19 -14.85 6.86
N CYS A 37 -2.93 -15.01 5.76
CA CYS A 37 -2.83 -14.15 4.59
C CYS A 37 -3.20 -12.69 4.91
N ILE A 38 -4.31 -12.47 5.60
CA ILE A 38 -4.76 -11.13 5.99
C ILE A 38 -3.78 -10.49 6.98
N ASN A 39 -3.30 -11.26 7.96
CA ASN A 39 -2.38 -10.77 8.96
C ASN A 39 -1.01 -10.42 8.34
N SER A 40 -0.48 -11.28 7.46
CA SER A 40 0.82 -11.07 6.82
C SER A 40 0.79 -9.91 5.83
N ASP A 41 -0.12 -9.95 4.87
CA ASP A 41 -0.06 -9.06 3.72
C ASP A 41 -0.72 -7.71 3.99
N LEU A 42 -1.88 -7.71 4.66
CA LEU A 42 -2.63 -6.48 4.86
C LEU A 42 -2.29 -5.81 6.19
N ALA A 43 -2.29 -6.54 7.31
CA ALA A 43 -2.02 -5.92 8.60
C ALA A 43 -0.53 -5.63 8.82
N ASN A 44 0.34 -6.64 8.68
CA ASN A 44 1.76 -6.52 8.97
C ASN A 44 2.57 -5.88 7.83
N ASN A 45 2.10 -5.92 6.59
CA ASN A 45 2.80 -5.36 5.46
C ASN A 45 2.23 -4.00 5.07
N TYR A 46 1.05 -3.93 4.44
CA TYR A 46 0.47 -2.66 3.98
C TYR A 46 0.08 -1.73 5.14
N GLY A 47 -0.64 -2.23 6.14
CA GLY A 47 -1.08 -1.44 7.30
C GLY A 47 0.08 -0.89 8.12
N ASN A 48 1.09 -1.74 8.36
CA ASN A 48 2.30 -1.34 9.08
C ASN A 48 3.13 -0.31 8.30
N LEU A 49 3.29 -0.50 6.98
CA LEU A 49 3.98 0.49 6.13
C LEU A 49 3.31 1.86 6.24
N CYS A 50 1.99 1.91 6.06
CA CYS A 50 1.23 3.15 6.18
C CYS A 50 1.43 3.81 7.55
N GLN A 51 1.26 3.06 8.64
CA GLN A 51 1.39 3.59 9.99
C GLN A 51 2.79 4.13 10.28
N ARG A 52 3.84 3.38 9.91
CA ARG A 52 5.24 3.76 10.16
C ARG A 52 5.63 5.01 9.39
N VAL A 53 5.37 5.04 8.09
CA VAL A 53 5.74 6.16 7.22
C VAL A 53 4.97 7.42 7.63
N ILE A 54 3.66 7.31 7.87
CA ILE A 54 2.83 8.45 8.24
C ILE A 54 3.18 9.00 9.62
N ALA A 55 3.37 8.12 10.61
CA ALA A 55 3.79 8.56 11.93
C ALA A 55 5.16 9.25 11.88
N PHE A 56 6.07 8.74 11.05
CA PHE A 56 7.37 9.36 10.85
C PHE A 56 7.25 10.73 10.17
N ALA A 57 6.44 10.85 9.10
CA ALA A 57 6.21 12.10 8.39
C ALA A 57 5.55 13.16 9.29
N ILE A 58 4.55 12.79 10.09
CA ILE A 58 3.91 13.70 11.05
C ILE A 58 4.92 14.23 12.05
N LYS A 59 5.82 13.37 12.55
CA LYS A 59 6.80 13.75 13.59
C LYS A 59 7.96 14.58 13.05
N ASN A 60 8.42 14.32 11.81
CA ASN A 60 9.68 14.87 11.30
C ASN A 60 9.51 15.83 10.11
N CYS A 61 8.29 15.94 9.55
CA CYS A 61 7.96 16.82 8.42
C CYS A 61 6.75 17.72 8.75
N ASP A 62 6.59 18.11 10.01
CA ASP A 62 5.52 19.02 10.49
C ASP A 62 4.09 18.60 10.07
N GLY A 63 3.85 17.29 9.89
CA GLY A 63 2.56 16.78 9.44
C GLY A 63 2.17 17.22 8.03
N LYS A 64 3.14 17.55 7.20
CA LYS A 64 2.95 17.95 5.80
C LYS A 64 3.72 17.03 4.86
N ILE A 65 3.23 16.94 3.63
CA ILE A 65 3.97 16.30 2.55
C ILE A 65 5.25 17.10 2.31
N PRO A 66 6.44 16.50 2.53
CA PRO A 66 7.70 17.24 2.42
C PRO A 66 8.02 17.59 0.97
N GLU A 67 8.86 18.59 0.79
CA GLU A 67 9.42 18.92 -0.51
C GLU A 67 10.57 17.97 -0.82
N LYS A 68 10.46 17.22 -1.93
CA LYS A 68 11.60 16.51 -2.49
C LYS A 68 12.41 17.49 -3.33
N ILE A 69 13.72 17.46 -3.22
CA ILE A 69 14.60 18.34 -4.00
C ILE A 69 15.21 17.53 -5.15
N LYS A 70 15.77 16.37 -4.86
CA LYS A 70 16.41 15.52 -5.86
C LYS A 70 16.23 14.04 -5.49
N PHE A 71 15.68 13.27 -6.41
CA PHE A 71 15.67 11.81 -6.30
C PHE A 71 17.08 11.25 -6.52
N GLU A 72 17.45 10.28 -5.72
CA GLU A 72 18.59 9.39 -5.95
C GLU A 72 18.15 8.18 -6.77
N GLU A 73 19.11 7.38 -7.21
CA GLU A 73 18.86 6.21 -8.04
C GLU A 73 17.91 5.21 -7.39
N ASP A 74 18.06 4.94 -6.11
CA ASP A 74 17.19 4.03 -5.36
C ASP A 74 15.73 4.52 -5.30
N ASP A 75 15.54 5.84 -5.19
CA ASP A 75 14.20 6.45 -5.18
C ASP A 75 13.51 6.27 -6.53
N LEU A 76 14.25 6.54 -7.61
CA LEU A 76 13.73 6.39 -8.96
C LEU A 76 13.47 4.94 -9.33
N ASN A 77 14.36 4.03 -8.95
CA ASN A 77 14.22 2.60 -9.22
C ASN A 77 12.92 2.05 -8.64
N ILE A 78 12.62 2.36 -7.37
CA ILE A 78 11.40 1.88 -6.74
C ILE A 78 10.15 2.58 -7.29
N LEU A 79 10.20 3.89 -7.58
CA LEU A 79 9.06 4.63 -8.10
C LEU A 79 8.72 4.25 -9.55
N ASN A 80 9.71 4.08 -10.43
CA ASN A 80 9.52 3.76 -11.85
C ASN A 80 8.98 2.35 -12.05
N LYS A 81 9.34 1.42 -11.17
CA LYS A 81 8.88 0.03 -11.23
C LYS A 81 7.36 -0.08 -11.37
N PHE A 82 6.59 0.82 -10.74
CA PHE A 82 5.14 0.82 -10.84
C PHE A 82 4.64 1.22 -12.23
N GLY A 83 5.26 2.24 -12.84
CA GLY A 83 4.92 2.68 -14.19
C GLY A 83 5.32 1.66 -15.26
N ASP A 84 6.54 1.15 -15.15
CA ASP A 84 7.13 0.22 -16.12
C ASP A 84 6.37 -1.11 -16.23
N ASN A 85 5.71 -1.53 -15.14
CA ASN A 85 4.96 -2.78 -15.10
C ASN A 85 3.46 -2.65 -15.43
N LEU A 86 2.93 -1.44 -15.67
CA LEU A 86 1.48 -1.26 -15.87
C LEU A 86 0.92 -2.07 -17.05
N GLU A 87 1.60 -2.06 -18.20
CA GLU A 87 1.14 -2.81 -19.37
C GLU A 87 1.21 -4.33 -19.14
N ASN A 88 2.25 -4.82 -18.45
CA ASN A 88 2.33 -6.23 -18.06
C ASN A 88 1.19 -6.61 -17.11
N ILE A 89 0.90 -5.77 -16.13
CA ILE A 89 -0.22 -5.97 -15.19
C ILE A 89 -1.55 -6.03 -15.95
N ARG A 90 -1.81 -5.10 -16.88
CA ARG A 90 -3.02 -5.09 -17.72
C ARG A 90 -3.15 -6.37 -18.52
N SER A 91 -2.08 -6.75 -19.24
CA SER A 91 -2.05 -7.99 -20.02
C SER A 91 -2.35 -9.22 -19.17
N LYS A 92 -1.81 -9.30 -17.94
CA LYS A 92 -2.07 -10.44 -17.04
C LYS A 92 -3.52 -10.47 -16.56
N ILE A 93 -4.10 -9.30 -16.25
CA ILE A 93 -5.51 -9.19 -15.86
C ILE A 93 -6.42 -9.58 -17.03
N ASP A 94 -6.14 -9.11 -18.24
CA ASP A 94 -6.91 -9.45 -19.45
C ASP A 94 -6.90 -10.97 -19.72
N HIS A 95 -5.81 -11.65 -19.38
CA HIS A 95 -5.71 -13.11 -19.44
C HIS A 95 -6.20 -13.81 -18.14
N GLN A 96 -6.94 -13.10 -17.28
CA GLN A 96 -7.52 -13.63 -16.03
C GLN A 96 -6.49 -14.16 -15.01
N ASN A 97 -5.23 -13.75 -15.11
CA ASN A 97 -4.18 -14.12 -14.16
C ASN A 97 -4.17 -13.16 -12.98
N LEU A 98 -5.21 -13.25 -12.14
CA LEU A 98 -5.40 -12.35 -11.01
C LEU A 98 -4.41 -12.63 -9.87
N ASN A 99 -3.91 -13.86 -9.72
CA ASN A 99 -2.88 -14.18 -8.74
C ASN A 99 -1.61 -13.37 -9.01
N PHE A 100 -1.18 -13.27 -10.27
CA PHE A 100 -0.03 -12.45 -10.64
C PHE A 100 -0.19 -10.99 -10.19
N TYR A 101 -1.40 -10.44 -10.29
CA TYR A 101 -1.69 -9.08 -9.85
C TYR A 101 -1.48 -8.91 -8.34
N ILE A 102 -1.99 -9.85 -7.54
CA ILE A 102 -1.79 -9.83 -6.08
C ILE A 102 -0.33 -10.03 -5.71
N ASP A 103 0.36 -11.00 -6.34
CA ASP A 103 1.77 -11.26 -6.08
C ASP A 103 2.64 -10.04 -6.39
N TYR A 104 2.32 -9.33 -7.47
CA TYR A 104 2.98 -8.07 -7.80
C TYR A 104 2.80 -7.02 -6.69
N ILE A 105 1.59 -6.86 -6.17
CA ILE A 105 1.31 -5.92 -5.07
C ILE A 105 2.04 -6.33 -3.79
N VAL A 106 2.01 -7.60 -3.43
CA VAL A 106 2.68 -8.12 -2.22
C VAL A 106 4.19 -7.92 -2.32
N ASN A 107 4.80 -8.24 -3.47
CA ASN A 107 6.22 -8.01 -3.71
C ASN A 107 6.56 -6.51 -3.65
N SER A 108 5.72 -5.65 -4.21
CA SER A 108 5.89 -4.20 -4.15
C SER A 108 5.82 -3.66 -2.72
N LEU A 109 4.96 -4.24 -1.87
CA LEU A 109 4.91 -3.92 -0.44
C LEU A 109 6.18 -4.32 0.30
N PHE A 110 6.72 -5.50 0.01
CA PHE A 110 8.00 -5.95 0.58
C PHE A 110 9.12 -4.98 0.23
N GLU A 111 9.23 -4.61 -1.03
CA GLU A 111 10.24 -3.66 -1.50
C GLU A 111 10.07 -2.27 -0.91
N ALA A 112 8.83 -1.81 -0.75
CA ALA A 112 8.53 -0.53 -0.09
C ALA A 112 8.98 -0.52 1.38
N ASN A 113 8.68 -1.59 2.12
CA ASN A 113 9.14 -1.74 3.51
C ASN A 113 10.67 -1.83 3.59
N LYS A 114 11.29 -2.59 2.66
CA LYS A 114 12.75 -2.70 2.55
C LYS A 114 13.37 -1.35 2.25
N TYR A 115 12.89 -0.63 1.24
CA TYR A 115 13.36 0.71 0.90
C TYR A 115 13.36 1.65 2.11
N PHE A 116 12.25 1.74 2.83
CA PHE A 116 12.14 2.62 3.99
C PHE A 116 13.08 2.23 5.13
N ASN A 117 13.34 0.92 5.30
CA ASN A 117 14.31 0.41 6.27
C ASN A 117 15.75 0.68 5.84
N ASP A 118 16.10 0.41 4.57
CA ASP A 118 17.46 0.54 4.05
C ASP A 118 17.90 2.01 3.98
N GLN A 119 16.96 2.92 3.66
CA GLN A 119 17.23 4.35 3.63
C GLN A 119 17.38 4.98 5.02
N GLU A 120 16.94 4.33 6.09
CA GLU A 120 17.10 4.72 7.49
C GLU A 120 16.83 6.23 7.74
N PRO A 121 15.66 6.79 7.40
CA PRO A 121 15.41 8.23 7.52
C PRO A 121 15.58 8.76 8.95
N TRP A 122 15.43 7.90 9.97
CA TRP A 122 15.65 8.26 11.37
C TRP A 122 17.12 8.56 11.71
N LYS A 123 18.08 8.11 10.89
CA LYS A 123 19.51 8.43 11.01
C LYS A 123 19.92 9.67 10.21
N LYS A 124 19.03 10.20 9.36
CA LYS A 124 19.32 11.31 8.44
C LYS A 124 18.75 12.65 8.90
N LYS A 125 18.60 12.84 10.22
CA LYS A 125 18.03 14.08 10.77
C LYS A 125 18.86 15.33 10.50
N ASP A 126 20.15 15.17 10.32
CA ASP A 126 21.09 16.26 9.99
C ASP A 126 21.08 16.59 8.49
N ASP A 127 20.59 15.66 7.65
CA ASP A 127 20.38 15.84 6.20
C ASP A 127 18.88 15.93 5.89
N ILE A 128 18.29 17.08 6.17
CA ILE A 128 16.85 17.36 5.98
C ILE A 128 16.44 17.17 4.52
N ILE A 129 17.32 17.48 3.56
CA ILE A 129 17.03 17.34 2.12
C ILE A 129 16.83 15.87 1.78
N ARG A 130 17.74 15.02 2.20
CA ARG A 130 17.64 13.59 1.96
C ARG A 130 16.48 12.97 2.73
N LEU A 131 16.31 13.32 4.00
CA LEU A 131 15.17 12.88 4.82
C LEU A 131 13.84 13.17 4.13
N ASN A 132 13.64 14.40 3.68
CA ASN A 132 12.42 14.83 3.01
C ASN A 132 12.18 14.06 1.71
N THR A 133 13.22 13.81 0.92
CA THR A 133 13.11 13.03 -0.31
C THR A 133 12.72 11.58 -0.04
N ILE A 134 13.32 10.93 0.96
CA ILE A 134 12.97 9.56 1.35
C ILE A 134 11.51 9.47 1.81
N VAL A 135 11.08 10.41 2.66
CA VAL A 135 9.70 10.43 3.15
C VAL A 135 8.71 10.68 2.01
N PHE A 136 9.00 11.64 1.11
CA PHE A 136 8.18 11.90 -0.07
C PHE A 136 8.04 10.65 -0.94
N THR A 137 9.15 9.98 -1.24
CA THR A 137 9.19 8.74 -2.02
C THR A 137 8.33 7.65 -1.37
N ALA A 138 8.47 7.45 -0.04
CA ALA A 138 7.67 6.45 0.68
C ALA A 138 6.17 6.78 0.67
N LEU A 139 5.78 8.05 0.76
CA LEU A 139 4.39 8.48 0.66
C LEU A 139 3.82 8.23 -0.75
N GLU A 140 4.60 8.53 -1.80
CA GLU A 140 4.22 8.22 -3.18
C GLU A 140 4.06 6.71 -3.44
N ILE A 141 4.93 5.89 -2.87
CA ILE A 141 4.80 4.42 -2.95
C ILE A 141 3.51 3.96 -2.28
N ILE A 142 3.17 4.47 -1.10
CA ILE A 142 1.91 4.15 -0.41
C ILE A 142 0.73 4.53 -1.29
N ARG A 143 0.73 5.70 -1.92
CA ARG A 143 -0.31 6.12 -2.86
C ARG A 143 -0.44 5.15 -4.04
N LYS A 144 0.67 4.82 -4.72
CA LYS A 144 0.69 3.91 -5.87
C LYS A 144 0.15 2.52 -5.51
N ILE A 145 0.61 1.94 -4.42
CA ILE A 145 0.13 0.64 -3.92
C ILE A 145 -1.36 0.73 -3.53
N SER A 146 -1.79 1.84 -2.93
CA SER A 146 -3.19 2.06 -2.61
C SER A 146 -4.06 2.07 -3.87
N PHE A 147 -3.62 2.72 -4.94
CA PHE A 147 -4.35 2.72 -6.22
C PHE A 147 -4.46 1.31 -6.80
N LEU A 148 -3.39 0.52 -6.75
CA LEU A 148 -3.43 -0.89 -7.16
C LEU A 148 -4.34 -1.75 -6.28
N LEU A 149 -4.37 -1.53 -4.96
CA LEU A 149 -5.24 -2.27 -4.04
C LEU A 149 -6.72 -1.88 -4.11
N TYR A 150 -7.04 -0.71 -4.69
CA TYR A 150 -8.40 -0.17 -4.68
C TYR A 150 -9.45 -1.13 -5.26
N PRO A 151 -9.25 -1.81 -6.41
CA PRO A 151 -10.24 -2.73 -6.96
C PRO A 151 -10.56 -3.92 -6.03
N ILE A 152 -9.64 -4.26 -5.13
CA ILE A 152 -9.76 -5.44 -4.27
C ILE A 152 -10.35 -5.07 -2.91
N ILE A 153 -9.80 -4.03 -2.26
CA ILE A 153 -10.14 -3.63 -0.89
C ILE A 153 -10.51 -2.13 -0.79
N PRO A 154 -11.49 -1.64 -1.57
CA PRO A 154 -11.77 -0.22 -1.74
C PRO A 154 -11.98 0.52 -0.42
N GLY A 155 -12.73 -0.06 0.51
CA GLY A 155 -13.04 0.58 1.79
C GLY A 155 -11.81 0.86 2.67
N SER A 156 -10.82 -0.02 2.67
CA SER A 156 -9.56 0.18 3.41
C SER A 156 -8.64 1.16 2.69
N VAL A 157 -8.60 1.07 1.36
CA VAL A 157 -7.80 1.98 0.53
C VAL A 157 -8.28 3.42 0.64
N LEU A 158 -9.59 3.66 0.58
CA LEU A 158 -10.12 5.02 0.74
C LEU A 158 -9.80 5.61 2.12
N LYS A 159 -9.72 4.79 3.17
CA LYS A 159 -9.25 5.25 4.48
C LYS A 159 -7.77 5.64 4.45
N ALA A 160 -6.94 4.86 3.76
CA ALA A 160 -5.53 5.18 3.59
C ALA A 160 -5.33 6.45 2.76
N LEU A 161 -6.07 6.61 1.66
CA LEU A 161 -5.96 7.77 0.78
C LEU A 161 -6.46 9.09 1.40
N LYS A 162 -7.40 9.02 2.36
CA LYS A 162 -7.82 10.19 3.16
C LYS A 162 -6.68 10.87 3.89
N ILE A 163 -5.59 10.17 4.16
CA ILE A 163 -4.37 10.74 4.75
C ILE A 163 -3.82 11.87 3.88
N PHE A 164 -3.91 11.71 2.57
CA PHE A 164 -3.46 12.66 1.56
C PHE A 164 -4.57 13.59 1.06
N ASN A 165 -5.77 13.55 1.69
CA ASN A 165 -6.98 14.22 1.22
C ASN A 165 -7.43 13.75 -0.19
N LEU A 166 -7.11 12.51 -0.56
CA LEU A 166 -7.53 11.90 -1.81
C LEU A 166 -8.79 11.06 -1.61
N GLY A 167 -9.68 11.10 -2.60
CA GLY A 167 -10.91 10.34 -2.65
C GLY A 167 -10.98 9.39 -3.85
N GLU A 168 -12.15 8.79 -4.05
CA GLU A 168 -12.38 7.84 -5.15
C GLU A 168 -12.14 8.45 -6.54
N ASN A 169 -12.53 9.71 -6.73
CA ASN A 169 -12.38 10.41 -8.02
C ASN A 169 -10.93 10.70 -8.40
N ASP A 170 -10.00 10.61 -7.44
CA ASP A 170 -8.57 10.84 -7.65
C ASP A 170 -7.84 9.56 -8.08
N ILE A 171 -8.52 8.40 -8.06
CA ILE A 171 -7.92 7.12 -8.35
C ILE A 171 -8.01 6.83 -9.85
N LYS A 172 -6.89 7.00 -10.55
CA LYS A 172 -6.76 6.68 -11.97
C LYS A 172 -5.55 5.79 -12.21
N LEU A 173 -5.72 4.78 -13.05
CA LEU A 173 -4.63 3.83 -13.35
C LEU A 173 -3.42 4.53 -13.96
N GLU A 174 -3.63 5.50 -14.83
CA GLU A 174 -2.58 6.30 -15.46
C GLU A 174 -1.72 7.08 -14.47
N ASP A 175 -2.29 7.45 -13.32
CA ASP A 175 -1.59 8.22 -12.29
C ASP A 175 -0.62 7.35 -11.46
N ILE A 176 -0.65 6.03 -11.62
CA ILE A 176 0.32 5.12 -11.00
C ILE A 176 1.73 5.36 -11.56
N SER A 177 1.86 5.72 -12.83
CA SER A 177 3.16 6.04 -13.45
C SER A 177 3.76 7.37 -12.96
N LYS A 178 2.94 8.27 -12.42
CA LYS A 178 3.42 9.57 -11.93
C LYS A 178 4.21 9.42 -10.63
N ASN A 179 5.44 9.91 -10.61
CA ASN A 179 6.32 9.85 -9.43
C ASN A 179 6.20 11.09 -8.52
N GLU A 180 5.46 12.09 -8.96
CA GLU A 180 5.24 13.36 -8.27
C GLU A 180 3.76 13.75 -8.35
N PHE A 181 2.91 12.91 -7.78
CA PHE A 181 1.46 13.15 -7.73
C PHE A 181 1.08 13.93 -6.48
N LEU A 182 1.71 13.61 -5.36
CA LEU A 182 1.44 14.26 -4.08
C LEU A 182 1.99 15.70 -4.08
N ILE A 183 1.15 16.63 -3.61
CA ILE A 183 1.49 18.06 -3.61
C ILE A 183 2.20 18.41 -2.29
N LYS A 184 3.42 18.96 -2.40
CA LYS A 184 4.18 19.45 -1.26
C LYS A 184 3.38 20.46 -0.43
N GLY A 185 3.55 20.41 0.87
CA GLY A 185 2.90 21.33 1.81
C GLY A 185 1.48 20.94 2.19
N ASN A 186 0.82 20.02 1.46
CA ASN A 186 -0.47 19.50 1.86
C ASN A 186 -0.36 18.75 3.20
N SER A 187 -1.37 18.91 4.05
CA SER A 187 -1.42 18.26 5.36
C SER A 187 -1.56 16.76 5.23
N ILE A 188 -0.85 16.05 6.10
CA ILE A 188 -0.96 14.61 6.29
C ILE A 188 -1.85 14.36 7.51
N ASN A 189 -2.97 13.70 7.32
CA ASN A 189 -3.87 13.33 8.39
C ASN A 189 -3.36 12.09 9.14
N LYS A 190 -3.68 11.98 10.42
CA LYS A 190 -3.41 10.75 11.17
C LYS A 190 -4.21 9.59 10.57
N ILE A 191 -3.60 8.41 10.60
CA ILE A 191 -4.24 7.20 10.15
C ILE A 191 -4.70 6.36 11.35
N ASP A 192 -5.95 5.92 11.29
CA ASP A 192 -6.43 4.86 12.17
C ASP A 192 -5.88 3.50 11.71
N ILE A 193 -5.90 2.50 12.60
CA ILE A 193 -5.51 1.14 12.24
C ILE A 193 -6.36 0.66 11.07
N LEU A 194 -5.73 0.47 9.90
CA LEU A 194 -6.41 0.01 8.68
C LEU A 194 -6.91 -1.42 8.82
N PHE A 195 -6.07 -2.28 9.40
CA PHE A 195 -6.36 -3.70 9.60
C PHE A 195 -6.00 -4.09 11.03
N LYS A 196 -7.01 -4.52 11.78
CA LYS A 196 -6.77 -5.22 13.05
C LYS A 196 -6.32 -6.64 12.75
N LYS A 197 -5.27 -7.10 13.43
CA LYS A 197 -4.88 -8.51 13.37
C LYS A 197 -6.05 -9.39 13.82
N ILE A 198 -6.19 -10.51 13.15
CA ILE A 198 -7.12 -11.56 13.55
C ILE A 198 -6.36 -12.38 14.58
N GLU A 199 -6.88 -12.41 15.81
CA GLU A 199 -6.37 -13.31 16.84
C GLU A 199 -6.92 -14.69 16.54
N LYS A 200 -6.05 -15.72 16.56
CA LYS A 200 -6.49 -17.11 16.46
C LYS A 200 -7.26 -17.43 17.73
N ASP A 201 -8.50 -17.87 17.58
CA ASP A 201 -9.24 -18.42 18.71
C ASP A 201 -8.47 -19.67 19.15
N ASN A 202 -7.88 -19.60 20.34
CA ASN A 202 -7.29 -20.78 20.99
C ASN A 202 -8.46 -21.61 21.52
N ASP A 203 -8.97 -22.55 20.73
CA ASP A 203 -9.84 -23.62 21.21
C ASP A 203 -9.02 -24.65 21.98
#